data_6aa63048d1e5e7284c4158bfeb506c12
#
_entry.id   6aa63048d1e5e7284c4158bfeb506c12
#
_cell.length_a   1.000
_cell.length_b   1.000
_cell.length_c   1.000
_cell.angle_alpha   90.00
_cell.angle_beta   90.00
_cell.angle_gamma   90.00
#
_symmetry.space_group_name_H-M   'P 1'
#
loop_
_entity.id
_entity.type
_entity.pdbx_description
1 polymer ?
#
loop_
_entity_poly.entity_id
_entity_poly.type
_entity_poly.pdbx_seq_one_letter_code
_entity_poly.pdbx_strand_id
1 'polypeptide(L)'
;LLAKPVPKPKIALIGSRGIPPKYGGAETFVYELSKRLKKHFDVYVTCESDRFGIDKYEGVKRVHIWAKHTPTTTIPIIYDVIATLYLLAKAKDAKLFYYVAPDGAYSALLAKLARRKTIVNTDGIEWKRLLIRMKFALLHLRPLYLLTAFALLIAEFLACKVPDATIADSLAIKKYLKHRWKPKKLEYAAYGARKLPQVNEEKQMEILEKLGLERFKYYLTIGRPVAENGIHLEIEAFKKVKTSNKLVIVGPLNLRDPYVKHLIKLKGRDTRIKLLGGIYEPETVHTLRANCKAYIHPYTVGGTNPSLLEQMLYNRPIVAYDVPFHREILREKSYYFKTANELVKILQTIESNPATHDYIENLVIFTWDFIAKKYFKIFHSLIDENKCNNSHI
;
A
#
# COMPACT_ATOMS: atom_id res chain seq x y z
N LEU A 1 -34.42 14.51 -29.89
CA LEU A 1 -33.60 13.29 -29.96
C LEU A 1 -32.43 13.46 -28.95
N LEU A 2 -32.58 12.91 -27.74
CA LEU A 2 -31.47 12.83 -26.76
C LEU A 2 -30.40 11.95 -27.38
N ALA A 3 -29.24 12.51 -27.63
CA ALA A 3 -28.09 11.75 -28.16
C ALA A 3 -27.81 10.56 -27.21
N LYS A 4 -27.75 9.35 -27.77
CA LYS A 4 -27.38 8.16 -26.98
C LYS A 4 -26.04 8.43 -26.29
N PRO A 5 -25.89 8.21 -24.98
CA PRO A 5 -24.66 8.47 -24.28
C PRO A 5 -23.53 7.65 -24.92
N VAL A 6 -22.44 8.31 -25.26
CA VAL A 6 -21.25 7.65 -25.81
C VAL A 6 -20.79 6.58 -24.83
N PRO A 7 -20.62 5.32 -25.26
CA PRO A 7 -20.23 4.23 -24.38
C PRO A 7 -18.85 4.52 -23.77
N LYS A 8 -18.75 4.40 -22.44
CA LYS A 8 -17.48 4.60 -21.71
C LYS A 8 -16.47 3.56 -22.13
N PRO A 9 -15.19 3.95 -22.32
CA PRO A 9 -14.11 2.99 -22.55
C PRO A 9 -14.01 1.99 -21.38
N LYS A 10 -13.78 0.71 -21.68
CA LYS A 10 -13.63 -0.33 -20.67
C LYS A 10 -12.18 -0.44 -20.24
N ILE A 11 -11.95 -0.50 -18.94
CA ILE A 11 -10.63 -0.68 -18.32
C ILE A 11 -10.67 -1.80 -17.27
N ALA A 12 -9.56 -2.49 -17.06
CA ALA A 12 -9.42 -3.54 -16.07
C ALA A 12 -8.32 -3.20 -15.06
N LEU A 13 -8.63 -3.34 -13.77
CA LEU A 13 -7.70 -3.23 -12.65
C LEU A 13 -7.44 -4.64 -12.10
N ILE A 14 -6.20 -5.11 -12.19
CA ILE A 14 -5.80 -6.51 -11.98
C ILE A 14 -4.75 -6.59 -10.88
N GLY A 15 -4.77 -7.66 -10.06
CA GLY A 15 -3.74 -7.94 -9.06
C GLY A 15 -4.12 -7.51 -7.64
N SER A 16 -5.37 -7.09 -7.39
CA SER A 16 -5.90 -6.95 -6.04
C SER A 16 -6.72 -8.18 -5.64
N ARG A 17 -6.89 -8.40 -4.31
CA ARG A 17 -7.77 -9.46 -3.81
C ARG A 17 -9.26 -9.16 -4.01
N GLY A 18 -9.59 -7.91 -4.36
CA GLY A 18 -10.93 -7.50 -4.74
C GLY A 18 -11.52 -6.35 -3.93
N ILE A 19 -12.80 -6.05 -4.24
CA ILE A 19 -13.59 -5.00 -3.61
C ILE A 19 -14.91 -5.59 -3.06
N PRO A 20 -15.42 -5.13 -1.88
CA PRO A 20 -14.83 -4.12 -0.98
C PRO A 20 -13.52 -4.57 -0.33
N PRO A 21 -12.68 -3.62 0.13
CA PRO A 21 -11.38 -3.95 0.73
C PRO A 21 -11.56 -4.67 2.07
N LYS A 22 -10.76 -5.74 2.29
CA LYS A 22 -10.79 -6.51 3.54
C LYS A 22 -9.50 -6.39 4.34
N TYR A 23 -8.32 -6.27 3.70
CA TYR A 23 -7.05 -6.51 4.38
C TYR A 23 -5.93 -5.52 4.10
N GLY A 24 -5.87 -4.85 2.96
CA GLY A 24 -4.62 -4.21 2.58
C GLY A 24 -4.73 -2.91 1.81
N GLY A 25 -3.56 -2.28 1.64
CA GLY A 25 -3.44 -1.03 0.90
C GLY A 25 -3.83 -1.17 -0.58
N ALA A 26 -3.51 -2.32 -1.21
CA ALA A 26 -3.82 -2.56 -2.62
C ALA A 26 -5.34 -2.64 -2.88
N GLU A 27 -6.10 -3.33 -2.01
CA GLU A 27 -7.55 -3.39 -2.13
C GLU A 27 -8.19 -2.01 -1.89
N THR A 28 -7.72 -1.29 -0.87
CA THR A 28 -8.18 0.08 -0.59
C THR A 28 -7.88 1.00 -1.77
N PHE A 29 -6.69 0.89 -2.35
CA PHE A 29 -6.31 1.65 -3.54
C PHE A 29 -7.24 1.37 -4.72
N VAL A 30 -7.43 0.10 -5.08
CA VAL A 30 -8.26 -0.29 -6.22
C VAL A 30 -9.72 0.12 -6.00
N TYR A 31 -10.24 -0.01 -4.78
CA TYR A 31 -11.59 0.41 -4.42
C TYR A 31 -11.78 1.92 -4.58
N GLU A 32 -10.93 2.72 -3.95
CA GLU A 32 -11.02 4.17 -3.98
C GLU A 32 -10.82 4.74 -5.39
N LEU A 33 -9.91 4.12 -6.15
CA LEU A 33 -9.65 4.49 -7.54
C LEU A 33 -10.85 4.11 -8.44
N SER A 34 -11.34 2.87 -8.38
CA SER A 34 -12.44 2.38 -9.21
C SER A 34 -13.73 3.16 -8.96
N LYS A 35 -14.03 3.49 -7.70
CA LYS A 35 -15.19 4.30 -7.29
C LYS A 35 -15.21 5.69 -7.96
N ARG A 36 -14.04 6.27 -8.22
CA ARG A 36 -13.92 7.57 -8.90
C ARG A 36 -13.86 7.44 -10.41
N LEU A 37 -13.10 6.47 -10.90
CA LEU A 37 -12.93 6.24 -12.34
C LEU A 37 -14.21 5.76 -13.04
N LYS A 38 -15.17 5.12 -12.34
CA LYS A 38 -16.46 4.70 -12.92
C LYS A 38 -17.28 5.85 -13.53
N LYS A 39 -16.99 7.09 -13.18
CA LYS A 39 -17.60 8.27 -13.80
C LYS A 39 -17.21 8.40 -15.28
N HIS A 40 -16.01 7.95 -15.65
CA HIS A 40 -15.40 8.12 -16.97
C HIS A 40 -15.21 6.82 -17.73
N PHE A 41 -15.08 5.70 -17.03
CA PHE A 41 -14.79 4.39 -17.59
C PHE A 41 -15.80 3.34 -17.12
N ASP A 42 -15.96 2.28 -17.91
CA ASP A 42 -16.60 1.04 -17.47
C ASP A 42 -15.50 0.17 -16.83
N VAL A 43 -15.46 0.16 -15.49
CA VAL A 43 -14.36 -0.38 -14.71
C VAL A 43 -14.60 -1.82 -14.31
N TYR A 44 -13.64 -2.69 -14.63
CA TYR A 44 -13.56 -4.08 -14.19
C TYR A 44 -12.47 -4.21 -13.11
N VAL A 45 -12.77 -4.87 -12.00
CA VAL A 45 -11.84 -5.15 -10.91
C VAL A 45 -11.79 -6.64 -10.66
N THR A 46 -10.61 -7.24 -10.71
CA THR A 46 -10.45 -8.66 -10.40
C THR A 46 -10.54 -8.92 -8.90
N CYS A 47 -11.26 -9.98 -8.53
CA CYS A 47 -11.54 -10.38 -7.14
C CYS A 47 -11.23 -11.86 -6.96
N GLU A 48 -10.47 -12.22 -5.92
CA GLU A 48 -10.30 -13.63 -5.51
C GLU A 48 -11.65 -14.22 -5.09
N SER A 49 -11.96 -15.41 -5.59
CA SER A 49 -13.25 -16.08 -5.36
C SER A 49 -13.08 -17.59 -5.41
N ASP A 50 -14.14 -18.31 -5.05
CA ASP A 50 -14.29 -19.76 -5.23
C ASP A 50 -14.94 -20.14 -6.58
N ARG A 51 -15.22 -19.14 -7.44
CA ARG A 51 -15.85 -19.32 -8.75
C ARG A 51 -15.39 -18.30 -9.75
N PHE A 52 -15.63 -18.55 -11.03
CA PHE A 52 -15.57 -17.55 -12.08
C PHE A 52 -16.92 -16.85 -12.24
N GLY A 53 -16.91 -15.55 -12.52
CA GLY A 53 -18.14 -14.80 -12.76
C GLY A 53 -17.89 -13.30 -12.84
N ILE A 54 -18.93 -12.56 -13.21
CA ILE A 54 -18.93 -11.10 -13.22
C ILE A 54 -20.21 -10.62 -12.56
N ASP A 55 -20.09 -9.76 -11.57
CA ASP A 55 -21.21 -9.05 -10.97
C ASP A 55 -20.92 -7.55 -10.83
N LYS A 56 -21.79 -6.80 -10.19
CA LYS A 56 -21.64 -5.36 -9.96
C LYS A 56 -21.64 -5.05 -8.46
N TYR A 57 -20.72 -4.18 -8.07
CA TYR A 57 -20.66 -3.62 -6.73
C TYR A 57 -20.43 -2.10 -6.82
N GLU A 58 -21.35 -1.30 -6.29
CA GLU A 58 -21.33 0.17 -6.36
C GLU A 58 -21.08 0.73 -7.78
N GLY A 59 -21.58 0.06 -8.81
CA GLY A 59 -21.42 0.47 -10.22
C GLY A 59 -20.08 0.08 -10.86
N VAL A 60 -19.22 -0.64 -10.15
CA VAL A 60 -17.99 -1.25 -10.66
C VAL A 60 -18.25 -2.74 -10.94
N LYS A 61 -17.69 -3.29 -12.01
CA LYS A 61 -17.79 -4.71 -12.36
C LYS A 61 -16.73 -5.49 -11.61
N ARG A 62 -17.13 -6.39 -10.71
CA ARG A 62 -16.23 -7.35 -10.07
C ARG A 62 -16.09 -8.57 -10.96
N VAL A 63 -14.86 -8.93 -11.20
CA VAL A 63 -14.52 -10.14 -11.99
C VAL A 63 -13.98 -11.18 -11.04
N HIS A 64 -14.80 -12.16 -10.74
CA HIS A 64 -14.46 -13.25 -9.84
C HIS A 64 -13.52 -14.23 -10.53
N ILE A 65 -12.38 -14.46 -9.93
CA ILE A 65 -11.34 -15.39 -10.40
C ILE A 65 -11.18 -16.49 -9.36
N TRP A 66 -11.34 -17.72 -9.79
CA TRP A 66 -11.19 -18.87 -8.90
C TRP A 66 -9.75 -18.95 -8.36
N ALA A 67 -9.58 -18.68 -7.08
CA ALA A 67 -8.29 -18.59 -6.41
C ALA A 67 -8.34 -18.84 -4.90
N LYS A 68 -9.53 -19.03 -4.32
CA LYS A 68 -9.75 -19.06 -2.85
C LYS A 68 -8.96 -20.16 -2.11
N HIS A 69 -8.61 -21.25 -2.76
CA HIS A 69 -7.91 -22.40 -2.17
C HIS A 69 -6.52 -22.63 -2.76
N THR A 70 -6.11 -21.80 -3.71
CA THR A 70 -4.75 -21.87 -4.22
C THR A 70 -3.87 -20.99 -3.32
N PRO A 71 -2.60 -21.36 -3.09
CA PRO A 71 -1.66 -20.49 -2.40
C PRO A 71 -1.27 -19.27 -3.28
N THR A 72 -2.27 -18.58 -3.82
CA THR A 72 -2.12 -17.39 -4.66
C THR A 72 -1.46 -16.24 -3.91
N THR A 73 -1.53 -16.26 -2.58
CA THR A 73 -0.68 -15.41 -1.73
C THR A 73 0.80 -15.74 -1.88
N THR A 74 1.13 -16.92 -2.39
CA THR A 74 2.50 -17.39 -2.63
C THR A 74 2.92 -17.24 -4.09
N ILE A 75 1.96 -17.21 -5.03
CA ILE A 75 2.24 -17.08 -6.46
C ILE A 75 1.24 -16.07 -7.12
N PRO A 76 1.36 -14.76 -6.82
CA PRO A 76 0.48 -13.73 -7.41
C PRO A 76 0.48 -13.74 -8.94
N ILE A 77 1.61 -14.12 -9.56
CA ILE A 77 1.79 -14.22 -11.02
C ILE A 77 0.72 -15.13 -11.65
N ILE A 78 0.43 -16.32 -11.07
CA ILE A 78 -0.55 -17.25 -11.63
C ILE A 78 -1.96 -16.65 -11.60
N TYR A 79 -2.30 -15.98 -10.50
CA TYR A 79 -3.58 -15.28 -10.40
C TYR A 79 -3.75 -14.23 -11.50
N ASP A 80 -2.74 -13.38 -11.70
CA ASP A 80 -2.78 -12.31 -12.71
C ASP A 80 -2.85 -12.86 -14.14
N VAL A 81 -2.17 -13.98 -14.42
CA VAL A 81 -2.27 -14.68 -15.71
C VAL A 81 -3.70 -15.17 -15.95
N ILE A 82 -4.28 -15.89 -15.00
CA ILE A 82 -5.65 -16.42 -15.12
C ILE A 82 -6.65 -15.26 -15.26
N ALA A 83 -6.51 -14.22 -14.44
CA ALA A 83 -7.35 -13.01 -14.49
C ALA A 83 -7.26 -12.30 -15.86
N THR A 84 -6.06 -12.18 -16.39
CA THR A 84 -5.82 -11.57 -17.70
C THR A 84 -6.47 -12.38 -18.82
N LEU A 85 -6.28 -13.69 -18.87
CA LEU A 85 -6.89 -14.57 -19.87
C LEU A 85 -8.42 -14.55 -19.78
N TYR A 86 -8.99 -14.60 -18.57
CA TYR A 86 -10.42 -14.51 -18.37
C TYR A 86 -11.00 -13.17 -18.85
N LEU A 87 -10.33 -12.06 -18.56
CA LEU A 87 -10.72 -10.74 -19.03
C LEU A 87 -10.62 -10.59 -20.55
N LEU A 88 -9.59 -11.14 -21.18
CA LEU A 88 -9.47 -11.16 -22.63
C LEU A 88 -10.61 -11.92 -23.30
N ALA A 89 -11.12 -12.98 -22.66
CA ALA A 89 -12.25 -13.75 -23.16
C ALA A 89 -13.61 -13.08 -22.89
N LYS A 90 -13.82 -12.46 -21.71
CA LYS A 90 -15.12 -11.96 -21.26
C LYS A 90 -15.30 -10.44 -21.43
N ALA A 91 -14.24 -9.67 -21.47
CA ALA A 91 -14.23 -8.22 -21.69
C ALA A 91 -13.44 -7.87 -22.96
N LYS A 92 -13.82 -8.49 -24.10
CA LYS A 92 -13.09 -8.43 -25.40
C LYS A 92 -12.78 -7.02 -25.91
N ASP A 93 -13.56 -6.03 -25.51
CA ASP A 93 -13.43 -4.62 -25.87
C ASP A 93 -12.77 -3.75 -24.80
N ALA A 94 -12.26 -4.36 -23.71
CA ALA A 94 -11.47 -3.63 -22.72
C ALA A 94 -10.17 -3.13 -23.35
N LYS A 95 -9.96 -1.80 -23.27
CA LYS A 95 -8.87 -1.11 -23.99
C LYS A 95 -7.59 -1.03 -23.20
N LEU A 96 -7.69 -1.01 -21.86
CA LEU A 96 -6.55 -0.81 -20.98
C LEU A 96 -6.60 -1.77 -19.78
N PHE A 97 -5.46 -2.41 -19.51
CA PHE A 97 -5.22 -3.30 -18.39
C PHE A 97 -4.18 -2.67 -17.46
N TYR A 98 -4.57 -2.43 -16.24
CA TYR A 98 -3.71 -1.88 -15.18
C TYR A 98 -3.39 -2.97 -14.16
N TYR A 99 -2.12 -3.20 -13.90
CA TYR A 99 -1.62 -4.15 -12.91
C TYR A 99 -1.10 -3.41 -11.68
N VAL A 100 -1.55 -3.81 -10.50
CA VAL A 100 -1.30 -3.09 -9.25
C VAL A 100 0.08 -3.33 -8.64
N ALA A 101 0.82 -4.34 -9.14
CA ALA A 101 2.12 -4.74 -8.61
C ALA A 101 3.08 -5.16 -9.75
N PRO A 102 4.40 -5.19 -9.53
CA PRO A 102 5.39 -5.44 -10.57
C PRO A 102 5.32 -6.86 -11.16
N ASP A 103 4.89 -7.84 -10.40
CA ASP A 103 4.68 -9.23 -10.85
C ASP A 103 3.57 -9.34 -11.93
N GLY A 104 2.64 -8.39 -11.99
CA GLY A 104 1.70 -8.25 -13.09
C GLY A 104 2.35 -7.99 -14.46
N ALA A 105 3.65 -7.66 -14.51
CA ALA A 105 4.37 -7.45 -15.76
C ALA A 105 4.43 -8.71 -16.65
N TYR A 106 4.47 -9.89 -16.05
CA TYR A 106 4.38 -11.16 -16.78
C TYR A 106 3.05 -11.29 -17.54
N SER A 107 1.96 -10.88 -16.88
CA SER A 107 0.61 -10.91 -17.44
C SER A 107 0.38 -9.75 -18.43
N ALA A 108 1.03 -8.61 -18.22
CA ALA A 108 0.99 -7.48 -19.13
C ALA A 108 1.53 -7.84 -20.52
N LEU A 109 2.50 -8.77 -20.60
CA LEU A 109 2.98 -9.28 -21.88
C LEU A 109 1.85 -9.97 -22.68
N LEU A 110 1.04 -10.81 -22.04
CA LEU A 110 -0.11 -11.47 -22.67
C LEU A 110 -1.15 -10.46 -23.15
N ALA A 111 -1.45 -9.45 -22.34
CA ALA A 111 -2.39 -8.40 -22.71
C ALA A 111 -1.87 -7.58 -23.93
N LYS A 112 -0.56 -7.32 -24.01
CA LYS A 112 0.05 -6.65 -25.18
C LYS A 112 -0.01 -7.50 -26.45
N LEU A 113 0.24 -8.80 -26.35
CA LEU A 113 0.08 -9.72 -27.48
C LEU A 113 -1.37 -9.70 -28.01
N ALA A 114 -2.35 -9.51 -27.11
CA ALA A 114 -3.75 -9.29 -27.48
C ALA A 114 -4.08 -7.82 -27.86
N ARG A 115 -3.07 -6.99 -28.15
CA ARG A 115 -3.18 -5.58 -28.55
C ARG A 115 -3.92 -4.69 -27.55
N ARG A 116 -3.80 -4.98 -26.23
CA ARG A 116 -4.34 -4.13 -25.17
C ARG A 116 -3.28 -3.14 -24.69
N LYS A 117 -3.71 -1.92 -24.36
CA LYS A 117 -2.84 -0.98 -23.63
C LYS A 117 -2.61 -1.51 -22.22
N THR A 118 -1.39 -1.39 -21.73
CA THR A 118 -0.99 -1.93 -20.43
C THR A 118 -0.27 -0.91 -19.58
N ILE A 119 -0.57 -0.93 -18.31
CA ILE A 119 0.12 -0.15 -17.27
C ILE A 119 0.50 -1.11 -16.14
N VAL A 120 1.72 -0.98 -15.64
CA VAL A 120 2.17 -1.71 -14.45
C VAL A 120 2.63 -0.72 -13.38
N ASN A 121 2.08 -0.86 -12.17
CA ASN A 121 2.57 -0.15 -10.99
C ASN A 121 3.68 -0.97 -10.32
N THR A 122 4.76 -0.34 -9.94
CA THR A 122 5.90 -1.02 -9.32
C THR A 122 5.80 -1.16 -7.80
N ASP A 123 4.87 -0.44 -7.14
CA ASP A 123 4.55 -0.53 -5.70
C ASP A 123 5.78 -0.72 -4.78
N GLY A 124 6.84 0.07 -5.00
CA GLY A 124 8.08 -0.03 -4.24
C GLY A 124 9.09 -1.03 -4.83
N ILE A 125 10.01 -1.52 -3.99
CA ILE A 125 11.10 -2.42 -4.41
C ILE A 125 10.91 -3.79 -3.76
N GLU A 126 10.05 -4.63 -4.36
CA GLU A 126 9.59 -5.91 -3.77
C GLU A 126 10.72 -6.91 -3.51
N TRP A 127 11.70 -7.03 -4.41
CA TRP A 127 12.83 -7.93 -4.20
C TRP A 127 13.68 -7.54 -2.98
N LYS A 128 13.81 -6.25 -2.65
CA LYS A 128 14.49 -5.79 -1.42
C LYS A 128 13.70 -6.18 -0.17
N ARG A 129 12.37 -6.09 -0.20
CA ARG A 129 11.50 -6.54 0.91
C ARG A 129 11.78 -8.00 1.24
N LEU A 130 11.84 -8.88 0.22
CA LEU A 130 12.16 -10.30 0.42
C LEU A 130 13.55 -10.56 0.99
N LEU A 131 14.56 -9.83 0.55
CA LEU A 131 15.92 -9.97 1.11
C LEU A 131 15.96 -9.59 2.60
N ILE A 132 15.17 -8.61 3.03
CA ILE A 132 15.06 -8.27 4.45
C ILE A 132 14.33 -9.37 5.22
N ARG A 133 13.21 -9.89 4.71
CA ARG A 133 12.47 -11.01 5.32
C ARG A 133 13.34 -12.26 5.45
N MET A 134 14.18 -12.53 4.48
CA MET A 134 15.10 -13.67 4.48
C MET A 134 16.01 -13.70 5.72
N LYS A 135 16.39 -12.54 6.29
CA LYS A 135 17.22 -12.47 7.50
C LYS A 135 16.56 -13.14 8.71
N PHE A 136 15.24 -13.15 8.76
CA PHE A 136 14.44 -13.75 9.83
C PHE A 136 13.88 -15.12 9.45
N ALA A 137 14.03 -15.53 8.20
CA ALA A 137 13.56 -16.83 7.72
C ALA A 137 14.42 -18.00 8.23
N LEU A 138 13.81 -19.17 8.36
CA LEU A 138 14.49 -20.42 8.66
C LEU A 138 15.56 -20.69 7.60
N LEU A 139 16.70 -21.24 8.02
CA LEU A 139 17.89 -21.38 7.17
C LEU A 139 17.60 -22.15 5.87
N HIS A 140 16.86 -23.24 5.95
CA HIS A 140 16.51 -24.08 4.80
C HIS A 140 15.55 -23.40 3.79
N LEU A 141 14.86 -22.31 4.17
CA LEU A 141 13.98 -21.54 3.29
C LEU A 141 14.72 -20.41 2.56
N ARG A 142 15.92 -20.03 2.98
CA ARG A 142 16.68 -18.91 2.39
C ARG A 142 16.92 -19.04 0.88
N PRO A 143 17.25 -20.22 0.32
CA PRO A 143 17.39 -20.37 -1.13
C PRO A 143 16.10 -20.02 -1.89
N LEU A 144 14.93 -20.38 -1.35
CA LEU A 144 13.62 -20.03 -1.94
C LEU A 144 13.39 -18.52 -1.92
N TYR A 145 13.77 -17.83 -0.83
CA TYR A 145 13.70 -16.36 -0.77
C TYR A 145 14.59 -15.70 -1.82
N LEU A 146 15.80 -16.21 -2.04
CA LEU A 146 16.72 -15.70 -3.07
C LEU A 146 16.15 -15.90 -4.48
N LEU A 147 15.64 -17.10 -4.78
CA LEU A 147 15.02 -17.38 -6.07
C LEU A 147 13.81 -16.47 -6.32
N THR A 148 12.95 -16.31 -5.33
CA THR A 148 11.78 -15.43 -5.42
C THR A 148 12.19 -13.95 -5.55
N ALA A 149 13.22 -13.51 -4.82
CA ALA A 149 13.73 -12.15 -4.96
C ALA A 149 14.31 -11.89 -6.37
N PHE A 150 14.99 -12.90 -6.96
CA PHE A 150 15.47 -12.84 -8.33
C PHE A 150 14.32 -12.76 -9.35
N ALA A 151 13.27 -13.58 -9.18
CA ALA A 151 12.07 -13.49 -10.01
C ALA A 151 11.39 -12.12 -9.91
N LEU A 152 11.30 -11.54 -8.71
CA LEU A 152 10.76 -10.18 -8.53
C LEU A 152 11.65 -9.09 -9.12
N LEU A 153 12.97 -9.27 -9.13
CA LEU A 153 13.89 -8.36 -9.83
C LEU A 153 13.65 -8.39 -11.35
N ILE A 154 13.42 -9.59 -11.92
CA ILE A 154 13.02 -9.74 -13.32
C ILE A 154 11.65 -9.08 -13.56
N ALA A 155 10.69 -9.28 -12.67
CA ALA A 155 9.38 -8.63 -12.75
C ALA A 155 9.49 -7.11 -12.76
N GLU A 156 10.33 -6.51 -11.92
CA GLU A 156 10.60 -5.07 -11.89
C GLU A 156 11.20 -4.59 -13.23
N PHE A 157 12.15 -5.34 -13.79
CA PHE A 157 12.71 -5.05 -15.10
C PHE A 157 11.62 -5.09 -16.19
N LEU A 158 10.82 -6.16 -16.23
CA LEU A 158 9.72 -6.31 -17.19
C LEU A 158 8.67 -5.22 -17.00
N ALA A 159 8.34 -4.85 -15.77
CA ALA A 159 7.42 -3.75 -15.44
C ALA A 159 7.88 -2.39 -16.00
N CYS A 160 9.19 -2.25 -16.26
CA CYS A 160 9.77 -1.07 -16.89
C CYS A 160 9.90 -1.17 -18.41
N LYS A 161 9.85 -2.37 -19.00
CA LYS A 161 10.13 -2.57 -20.44
C LYS A 161 8.91 -2.99 -21.26
N VAL A 162 8.00 -3.75 -20.65
CA VAL A 162 6.85 -4.35 -21.36
C VAL A 162 5.66 -3.39 -21.49
N PRO A 163 5.16 -2.72 -20.44
CA PRO A 163 3.92 -1.96 -20.52
C PRO A 163 4.06 -0.68 -21.36
N ASP A 164 2.92 -0.11 -21.76
CA ASP A 164 2.86 1.17 -22.44
C ASP A 164 3.20 2.33 -21.49
N ALA A 165 2.93 2.16 -20.19
CA ALA A 165 3.42 3.05 -19.14
C ALA A 165 3.71 2.28 -17.85
N THR A 166 4.75 2.72 -17.14
CA THR A 166 5.10 2.27 -15.79
C THR A 166 4.70 3.34 -14.80
N ILE A 167 4.08 2.96 -13.68
CA ILE A 167 3.77 3.87 -12.58
C ILE A 167 4.71 3.60 -11.41
N ALA A 168 5.25 4.67 -10.83
CA ALA A 168 5.92 4.68 -9.55
C ALA A 168 5.05 5.42 -8.53
N ASP A 169 4.90 4.87 -7.33
CA ASP A 169 4.07 5.40 -6.26
C ASP A 169 4.74 6.51 -5.43
N SER A 170 6.05 6.75 -5.63
CA SER A 170 6.81 7.85 -5.04
C SER A 170 7.82 8.42 -6.02
N LEU A 171 8.24 9.68 -5.82
CA LEU A 171 9.30 10.30 -6.64
C LEU A 171 10.64 9.61 -6.42
N ALA A 172 10.90 9.11 -5.22
CA ALA A 172 12.09 8.33 -4.90
C ALA A 172 12.15 7.04 -5.74
N ILE A 173 11.04 6.29 -5.82
CA ILE A 173 10.94 5.10 -6.67
C ILE A 173 11.01 5.49 -8.16
N LYS A 174 10.35 6.57 -8.58
CA LYS A 174 10.45 7.09 -9.95
C LYS A 174 11.91 7.36 -10.33
N LYS A 175 12.68 8.03 -9.45
CA LYS A 175 14.10 8.32 -9.67
C LYS A 175 14.92 7.02 -9.78
N TYR A 176 14.69 6.07 -8.87
CA TYR A 176 15.34 4.76 -8.87
C TYR A 176 15.10 4.00 -10.19
N LEU A 177 13.85 3.86 -10.62
CA LEU A 177 13.49 3.14 -11.85
C LEU A 177 14.03 3.83 -13.10
N LYS A 178 13.96 5.18 -13.15
CA LYS A 178 14.51 5.96 -14.26
C LYS A 178 16.02 5.72 -14.42
N HIS A 179 16.75 5.69 -13.32
CA HIS A 179 18.18 5.47 -13.33
C HIS A 179 18.55 4.03 -13.68
N ARG A 180 17.87 3.06 -13.05
CA ARG A 180 18.21 1.63 -13.16
C ARG A 180 17.73 0.99 -14.47
N TRP A 181 16.47 1.22 -14.84
CA TRP A 181 15.80 0.48 -15.92
C TRP A 181 15.41 1.33 -17.12
N LYS A 182 15.37 2.67 -17.00
CA LYS A 182 15.04 3.61 -18.09
C LYS A 182 13.74 3.20 -18.82
N PRO A 183 12.56 3.20 -18.15
CA PRO A 183 11.28 2.88 -18.79
C PRO A 183 10.95 3.90 -19.88
N LYS A 184 10.22 3.49 -20.92
CA LYS A 184 9.83 4.36 -22.05
C LYS A 184 8.91 5.50 -21.60
N LYS A 185 7.87 5.17 -20.81
CA LYS A 185 6.93 6.13 -20.21
C LYS A 185 6.86 5.82 -18.72
N LEU A 186 7.30 6.74 -17.90
CA LEU A 186 7.35 6.58 -16.43
C LEU A 186 6.57 7.70 -15.77
N GLU A 187 5.44 7.34 -15.20
CA GLU A 187 4.54 8.26 -14.52
C GLU A 187 4.71 8.14 -12.98
N TYR A 188 4.38 9.22 -12.29
CA TYR A 188 4.29 9.22 -10.83
C TYR A 188 2.83 9.34 -10.43
N ALA A 189 2.35 8.40 -9.65
CA ALA A 189 1.03 8.47 -9.04
C ALA A 189 1.03 7.73 -7.71
N ALA A 190 0.98 8.49 -6.62
CA ALA A 190 0.99 8.00 -5.25
C ALA A 190 -0.34 7.33 -4.85
N TYR A 191 -0.38 6.80 -3.63
CA TYR A 191 -1.62 6.41 -2.95
C TYR A 191 -2.30 7.65 -2.35
N GLY A 192 -3.59 7.54 -2.04
CA GLY A 192 -4.34 8.57 -1.36
C GLY A 192 -4.52 8.30 0.14
N ALA A 193 -4.68 9.35 0.92
CA ALA A 193 -5.08 9.26 2.32
C ALA A 193 -6.58 8.98 2.44
N ARG A 194 -6.97 8.00 3.25
CA ARG A 194 -8.37 7.74 3.59
C ARG A 194 -8.74 8.54 4.83
N LYS A 195 -9.76 9.39 4.72
CA LYS A 195 -10.36 10.05 5.87
C LYS A 195 -11.23 9.04 6.62
N LEU A 196 -10.90 8.79 7.88
CA LEU A 196 -11.71 7.94 8.76
C LEU A 196 -12.91 8.71 9.31
N PRO A 197 -13.97 8.03 9.78
CA PRO A 197 -15.12 8.66 10.40
C PRO A 197 -14.68 9.43 11.65
N GLN A 198 -15.34 10.56 11.89
CA GLN A 198 -15.16 11.29 13.15
C GLN A 198 -15.83 10.51 14.28
N VAL A 199 -15.19 10.48 15.43
CA VAL A 199 -15.69 9.81 16.65
C VAL A 199 -15.77 10.86 17.75
N ASN A 200 -16.89 10.95 18.45
CA ASN A 200 -17.05 11.88 19.56
C ASN A 200 -16.11 11.54 20.72
N GLU A 201 -15.87 12.50 21.62
CA GLU A 201 -14.90 12.32 22.72
C GLU A 201 -15.28 11.20 23.68
N GLU A 202 -16.56 11.10 24.05
CA GLU A 202 -17.06 10.07 24.95
C GLU A 202 -16.75 8.66 24.41
N LYS A 203 -17.08 8.42 23.14
CA LYS A 203 -16.78 7.16 22.47
C LYS A 203 -15.28 6.89 22.33
N GLN A 204 -14.47 7.93 22.10
CA GLN A 204 -13.01 7.78 22.09
C GLN A 204 -12.48 7.34 23.46
N MET A 205 -12.98 7.91 24.54
CA MET A 205 -12.59 7.53 25.90
C MET A 205 -12.98 6.09 26.23
N GLU A 206 -14.20 5.68 25.88
CA GLU A 206 -14.67 4.29 26.03
C GLU A 206 -13.75 3.30 25.27
N ILE A 207 -13.37 3.63 24.03
CA ILE A 207 -12.47 2.79 23.22
C ILE A 207 -11.08 2.70 23.87
N LEU A 208 -10.52 3.81 24.33
CA LEU A 208 -9.20 3.81 24.96
C LEU A 208 -9.21 3.01 26.26
N GLU A 209 -10.24 3.16 27.09
CA GLU A 209 -10.40 2.42 28.34
C GLU A 209 -10.46 0.90 28.07
N LYS A 210 -11.26 0.45 27.10
CA LYS A 210 -11.34 -0.97 26.69
C LYS A 210 -9.98 -1.53 26.25
N LEU A 211 -9.13 -0.70 25.65
CA LEU A 211 -7.77 -1.09 25.25
C LEU A 211 -6.75 -0.92 26.39
N GLY A 212 -7.16 -0.40 27.54
CA GLY A 212 -6.31 -0.06 28.67
C GLY A 212 -5.26 0.99 28.28
N LEU A 213 -5.69 2.04 27.56
CA LEU A 213 -4.88 3.16 27.09
C LEU A 213 -5.43 4.48 27.63
N GLU A 214 -4.57 5.47 27.73
CA GLU A 214 -4.89 6.84 28.12
C GLU A 214 -4.50 7.81 27.00
N ARG A 215 -5.23 8.91 26.86
CA ARG A 215 -4.95 9.96 25.86
C ARG A 215 -3.52 10.48 26.04
N PHE A 216 -2.78 10.50 24.93
CA PHE A 216 -1.41 11.03 24.82
C PHE A 216 -0.37 10.33 25.72
N LYS A 217 -0.71 9.12 26.23
CA LYS A 217 0.16 8.29 27.04
C LYS A 217 0.68 7.06 26.30
N TYR A 218 0.66 7.07 24.97
CA TYR A 218 1.21 5.98 24.17
C TYR A 218 1.76 6.44 22.82
N TYR A 219 2.78 5.75 22.38
CA TYR A 219 3.30 5.77 21.01
C TYR A 219 2.57 4.74 20.18
N LEU A 220 2.33 5.02 18.90
CA LEU A 220 1.50 4.18 18.04
C LEU A 220 2.24 3.79 16.77
N THR A 221 2.18 2.51 16.41
CA THR A 221 2.52 2.00 15.08
C THR A 221 1.36 1.17 14.55
N ILE A 222 0.90 1.45 13.32
CA ILE A 222 -0.13 0.67 12.63
C ILE A 222 0.43 0.10 11.35
N GLY A 223 0.53 -1.24 11.27
CA GLY A 223 1.00 -1.91 10.07
C GLY A 223 1.31 -3.39 10.28
N ARG A 224 1.55 -4.09 9.17
CA ARG A 224 1.86 -5.51 9.22
C ARG A 224 3.19 -5.75 9.93
N PRO A 225 3.27 -6.68 10.90
CA PRO A 225 4.52 -7.04 11.56
C PRO A 225 5.36 -7.96 10.65
N VAL A 226 5.99 -7.34 9.64
CA VAL A 226 6.94 -7.94 8.70
C VAL A 226 8.29 -7.25 8.79
N ALA A 227 9.36 -7.96 8.47
CA ALA A 227 10.72 -7.54 8.78
C ALA A 227 11.10 -6.17 8.16
N GLU A 228 10.66 -5.91 6.94
CA GLU A 228 10.92 -4.65 6.24
C GLU A 228 10.21 -3.43 6.85
N ASN A 229 9.19 -3.68 7.68
CA ASN A 229 8.52 -2.61 8.42
C ASN A 229 9.26 -2.19 9.71
N GLY A 230 10.38 -2.82 10.05
CA GLY A 230 11.33 -2.33 11.06
C GLY A 230 10.82 -2.27 12.50
N ILE A 231 9.70 -2.95 12.83
CA ILE A 231 9.07 -2.90 14.17
C ILE A 231 10.04 -3.32 15.29
N HIS A 232 11.00 -4.19 15.01
CA HIS A 232 12.03 -4.57 15.96
C HIS A 232 12.88 -3.37 16.43
N LEU A 233 13.17 -2.41 15.53
CA LEU A 233 13.95 -1.21 15.88
C LEU A 233 13.22 -0.35 16.92
N GLU A 234 11.90 -0.20 16.78
CA GLU A 234 11.12 0.59 17.74
C GLU A 234 10.99 -0.11 19.10
N ILE A 235 10.84 -1.44 19.13
CA ILE A 235 10.84 -2.21 20.37
C ILE A 235 12.20 -2.11 21.09
N GLU A 236 13.31 -2.28 20.34
CA GLU A 236 14.67 -2.14 20.89
C GLU A 236 14.92 -0.74 21.46
N ALA A 237 14.49 0.29 20.76
CA ALA A 237 14.60 1.67 21.22
C ALA A 237 13.74 1.91 22.45
N PHE A 238 12.47 1.54 22.39
CA PHE A 238 11.50 1.81 23.45
C PHE A 238 11.87 1.18 24.79
N LYS A 239 12.46 -0.01 24.78
CA LYS A 239 12.96 -0.66 26.01
C LYS A 239 14.04 0.16 26.73
N LYS A 240 14.77 1.04 26.02
CA LYS A 240 15.80 1.90 26.58
C LYS A 240 15.28 3.26 27.05
N VAL A 241 14.05 3.61 26.66
CA VAL A 241 13.43 4.89 27.05
C VAL A 241 12.85 4.79 28.44
N LYS A 242 13.22 5.76 29.32
CA LYS A 242 12.63 5.90 30.66
C LYS A 242 11.29 6.64 30.54
N THR A 243 10.22 5.90 30.50
CA THR A 243 8.85 6.44 30.38
C THR A 243 7.83 5.48 30.99
N SER A 244 6.74 6.02 31.52
CA SER A 244 5.54 5.28 31.91
C SER A 244 4.56 5.10 30.74
N ASN A 245 4.76 5.79 29.63
CA ASN A 245 3.93 5.68 28.44
C ASN A 245 4.03 4.27 27.82
N LYS A 246 3.07 3.93 26.97
CA LYS A 246 3.03 2.63 26.30
C LYS A 246 3.51 2.72 24.86
N LEU A 247 4.06 1.63 24.32
CA LEU A 247 4.24 1.42 22.89
C LEU A 247 3.14 0.48 22.41
N VAL A 248 2.30 0.97 21.52
CA VAL A 248 1.14 0.25 20.99
C VAL A 248 1.41 -0.08 19.51
N ILE A 249 1.45 -1.36 19.20
CA ILE A 249 1.67 -1.88 17.86
C ILE A 249 0.40 -2.61 17.42
N VAL A 250 -0.20 -2.12 16.34
CA VAL A 250 -1.42 -2.66 15.73
C VAL A 250 -1.09 -3.31 14.40
N GLY A 251 -1.38 -4.59 14.28
CA GLY A 251 -1.17 -5.37 13.05
C GLY A 251 -1.45 -6.85 13.27
N PRO A 252 -1.82 -7.62 12.21
CA PRO A 252 -2.20 -9.02 12.35
C PRO A 252 -1.02 -9.86 12.83
N LEU A 253 -1.18 -10.53 13.96
CA LEU A 253 -0.14 -11.36 14.59
C LEU A 253 -0.27 -12.81 14.12
N ASN A 254 0.52 -13.20 13.14
CA ASN A 254 0.66 -14.62 12.77
C ASN A 254 1.75 -15.25 13.64
N LEU A 255 1.34 -16.01 14.65
CA LEU A 255 2.27 -16.67 15.59
C LEU A 255 3.15 -17.76 14.93
N ARG A 256 2.87 -18.16 13.69
CA ARG A 256 3.73 -19.06 12.91
C ARG A 256 4.88 -18.31 12.22
N ASP A 257 4.74 -16.98 12.03
CA ASP A 257 5.76 -16.17 11.36
C ASP A 257 7.01 -16.00 12.25
N PRO A 258 8.22 -16.36 11.76
CA PRO A 258 9.46 -16.21 12.52
C PRO A 258 9.74 -14.79 12.99
N TYR A 259 9.36 -13.77 12.21
CA TYR A 259 9.55 -12.37 12.59
C TYR A 259 8.60 -11.98 13.72
N VAL A 260 7.34 -12.41 13.69
CA VAL A 260 6.39 -12.17 14.81
C VAL A 260 6.88 -12.84 16.09
N LYS A 261 7.39 -14.08 16.00
CA LYS A 261 8.04 -14.75 17.16
C LYS A 261 9.23 -13.95 17.69
N HIS A 262 10.05 -13.39 16.78
CA HIS A 262 11.17 -12.53 17.15
C HIS A 262 10.69 -11.28 17.90
N LEU A 263 9.63 -10.60 17.43
CA LEU A 263 9.07 -9.43 18.11
C LEU A 263 8.55 -9.76 19.50
N ILE A 264 7.85 -10.88 19.67
CA ILE A 264 7.35 -11.34 20.97
C ILE A 264 8.52 -11.63 21.94
N LYS A 265 9.56 -12.30 21.45
CA LYS A 265 10.78 -12.56 22.25
C LYS A 265 11.48 -11.25 22.62
N LEU A 266 11.60 -10.31 21.69
CA LEU A 266 12.24 -9.01 21.90
C LEU A 266 11.49 -8.15 22.92
N LYS A 267 10.15 -8.11 22.83
CA LYS A 267 9.27 -7.49 23.83
C LYS A 267 9.55 -8.07 25.23
N GLY A 268 9.65 -9.38 25.33
CA GLY A 268 9.84 -10.08 26.60
C GLY A 268 8.73 -9.78 27.59
N ARG A 269 9.10 -9.47 28.86
CA ARG A 269 8.17 -9.16 29.94
C ARG A 269 7.84 -7.66 30.08
N ASP A 270 8.27 -6.80 29.15
CA ASP A 270 7.97 -5.35 29.23
C ASP A 270 6.47 -5.11 29.01
N THR A 271 5.76 -4.80 30.10
CA THR A 271 4.30 -4.56 30.12
C THR A 271 3.89 -3.27 29.43
N ARG A 272 4.84 -2.35 29.19
CA ARG A 272 4.60 -1.10 28.48
C ARG A 272 4.38 -1.33 26.97
N ILE A 273 4.86 -2.46 26.43
CA ILE A 273 4.74 -2.77 24.99
C ILE A 273 3.51 -3.64 24.76
N LYS A 274 2.53 -3.11 24.02
CA LYS A 274 1.28 -3.78 23.68
C LYS A 274 1.26 -4.17 22.20
N LEU A 275 1.14 -5.46 21.91
CA LEU A 275 0.87 -5.99 20.57
C LEU A 275 -0.63 -6.31 20.51
N LEU A 276 -1.44 -5.43 19.89
CA LEU A 276 -2.90 -5.51 19.96
C LEU A 276 -3.54 -6.43 18.89
N GLY A 277 -2.74 -7.00 17.98
CA GLY A 277 -3.32 -7.71 16.85
C GLY A 277 -3.87 -6.78 15.77
N GLY A 278 -4.61 -7.34 14.81
CA GLY A 278 -5.23 -6.56 13.73
C GLY A 278 -6.50 -5.85 14.22
N ILE A 279 -6.55 -4.55 14.09
CA ILE A 279 -7.73 -3.72 14.38
C ILE A 279 -8.17 -3.08 13.05
N TYR A 280 -9.40 -3.33 12.64
CA TYR A 280 -9.95 -2.90 11.34
C TYR A 280 -11.16 -1.99 11.47
N GLU A 281 -11.74 -1.88 12.68
CA GLU A 281 -12.87 -0.99 12.96
C GLU A 281 -12.44 0.46 12.79
N PRO A 282 -13.07 1.21 11.87
CA PRO A 282 -12.65 2.58 11.53
C PRO A 282 -12.64 3.53 12.74
N GLU A 283 -13.60 3.40 13.65
CA GLU A 283 -13.70 4.24 14.86
C GLU A 283 -12.55 3.99 15.81
N THR A 284 -12.17 2.72 16.01
CA THR A 284 -11.04 2.34 16.87
C THR A 284 -9.72 2.83 16.27
N VAL A 285 -9.52 2.67 14.96
CA VAL A 285 -8.32 3.16 14.26
C VAL A 285 -8.24 4.69 14.34
N HIS A 286 -9.37 5.40 14.13
CA HIS A 286 -9.44 6.85 14.30
C HIS A 286 -9.01 7.27 15.71
N THR A 287 -9.61 6.66 16.73
CA THR A 287 -9.33 6.96 18.13
C THR A 287 -7.86 6.76 18.50
N LEU A 288 -7.27 5.65 18.07
CA LEU A 288 -5.85 5.38 18.30
C LEU A 288 -4.94 6.43 17.65
N ARG A 289 -5.22 6.82 16.42
CA ARG A 289 -4.43 7.84 15.68
C ARG A 289 -4.56 9.23 16.30
N ALA A 290 -5.78 9.63 16.67
CA ALA A 290 -6.06 10.95 17.22
C ALA A 290 -5.43 11.16 18.62
N ASN A 291 -5.35 10.11 19.42
CA ASN A 291 -4.96 10.19 20.82
C ASN A 291 -3.56 9.63 21.15
N CYS A 292 -2.76 9.25 20.16
CA CYS A 292 -1.37 8.86 20.41
C CYS A 292 -0.52 10.09 20.79
N LYS A 293 0.51 9.87 21.60
CA LYS A 293 1.53 10.89 21.91
C LYS A 293 2.35 11.23 20.67
N ALA A 294 2.81 10.19 19.95
CA ALA A 294 3.40 10.28 18.63
C ALA A 294 3.17 8.97 17.85
N TYR A 295 3.23 9.07 16.54
CA TYR A 295 3.16 7.94 15.62
C TYR A 295 4.55 7.56 15.15
N ILE A 296 4.94 6.29 15.30
CA ILE A 296 6.22 5.77 14.82
C ILE A 296 5.97 5.04 13.50
N HIS A 297 6.74 5.36 12.47
CA HIS A 297 6.69 4.73 11.15
C HIS A 297 8.06 4.17 10.77
N PRO A 298 8.41 2.97 11.24
CA PRO A 298 9.78 2.44 11.14
C PRO A 298 10.09 1.72 9.82
N TYR A 299 9.29 1.91 8.78
CA TYR A 299 9.36 1.19 7.51
C TYR A 299 10.64 1.53 6.74
N THR A 300 11.43 0.51 6.42
CA THR A 300 12.76 0.69 5.79
C THR A 300 12.74 0.59 4.27
N VAL A 301 11.72 -0.06 3.71
CA VAL A 301 11.52 -0.25 2.26
C VAL A 301 10.05 -0.07 1.89
N GLY A 302 9.83 0.62 0.79
CA GLY A 302 8.49 0.86 0.26
C GLY A 302 8.46 2.04 -0.69
N GLY A 303 7.27 2.59 -0.86
CA GLY A 303 6.98 3.85 -1.53
C GLY A 303 6.04 4.68 -0.67
N THR A 304 5.02 5.28 -1.28
CA THR A 304 3.98 6.01 -0.54
C THR A 304 3.15 5.04 0.29
N ASN A 305 3.18 5.20 1.62
CA ASN A 305 2.46 4.31 2.53
C ASN A 305 1.11 4.90 2.97
N PRO A 306 -0.03 4.25 2.69
CA PRO A 306 -1.34 4.75 3.09
C PRO A 306 -1.47 5.00 4.60
N SER A 307 -0.89 4.13 5.44
CA SER A 307 -0.95 4.30 6.91
C SER A 307 -0.22 5.55 7.40
N LEU A 308 0.88 5.94 6.72
CA LEU A 308 1.57 7.19 7.00
C LEU A 308 0.73 8.40 6.58
N LEU A 309 0.17 8.38 5.37
CA LEU A 309 -0.71 9.45 4.89
C LEU A 309 -1.95 9.64 5.76
N GLU A 310 -2.55 8.52 6.21
CA GLU A 310 -3.69 8.57 7.13
C GLU A 310 -3.31 9.22 8.48
N GLN A 311 -2.10 8.96 8.99
CA GLN A 311 -1.64 9.57 10.24
C GLN A 311 -1.46 11.08 10.14
N MET A 312 -1.06 11.60 8.99
CA MET A 312 -0.89 13.03 8.76
C MET A 312 -2.20 13.84 8.92
N LEU A 313 -3.36 13.17 8.91
CA LEU A 313 -4.67 13.81 9.17
C LEU A 313 -4.89 14.19 10.65
N TYR A 314 -3.99 13.82 11.56
CA TYR A 314 -4.24 13.91 13.01
C TYR A 314 -3.32 14.86 13.77
N ASN A 315 -2.52 15.68 13.14
CA ASN A 315 -1.65 16.69 13.77
C ASN A 315 -0.84 16.17 14.98
N ARG A 316 -0.51 14.87 14.99
CA ARG A 316 0.34 14.24 16.00
C ARG A 316 1.77 14.13 15.48
N PRO A 317 2.79 14.26 16.34
CA PRO A 317 4.17 14.05 15.93
C PRO A 317 4.35 12.74 15.19
N ILE A 318 5.07 12.75 14.06
CA ILE A 318 5.43 11.55 13.31
C ILE A 318 6.94 11.35 13.41
N VAL A 319 7.33 10.14 13.77
CA VAL A 319 8.73 9.71 13.86
C VAL A 319 8.94 8.62 12.80
N ALA A 320 9.60 8.95 11.70
CA ALA A 320 9.74 8.05 10.55
C ALA A 320 11.17 7.54 10.38
N TYR A 321 11.31 6.33 9.85
CA TYR A 321 12.61 5.85 9.41
C TYR A 321 13.13 6.73 8.27
N ASP A 322 14.41 7.10 8.31
CA ASP A 322 15.03 8.06 7.38
C ASP A 322 15.30 7.43 6.01
N VAL A 323 14.29 7.51 5.14
CA VAL A 323 14.36 7.08 3.74
C VAL A 323 13.76 8.15 2.81
N PRO A 324 14.21 8.22 1.56
CA PRO A 324 13.80 9.27 0.63
C PRO A 324 12.29 9.41 0.46
N PHE A 325 11.54 8.30 0.42
CA PHE A 325 10.08 8.35 0.24
C PHE A 325 9.33 8.85 1.48
N HIS A 326 9.87 8.73 2.71
CA HIS A 326 9.29 9.37 3.90
C HIS A 326 9.59 10.87 3.90
N ARG A 327 10.82 11.26 3.57
CA ARG A 327 11.19 12.68 3.46
C ARG A 327 10.41 13.42 2.38
N GLU A 328 10.09 12.75 1.28
CA GLU A 328 9.22 13.28 0.21
C GLU A 328 7.83 13.69 0.75
N ILE A 329 7.25 12.86 1.62
CA ILE A 329 5.89 13.04 2.15
C ILE A 329 5.87 14.01 3.33
N LEU A 330 6.75 13.77 4.30
CA LEU A 330 6.74 14.46 5.60
C LEU A 330 7.58 15.75 5.59
N ARG A 331 8.56 15.87 4.68
CA ARG A 331 9.49 17.00 4.58
C ARG A 331 10.20 17.23 5.92
N GLU A 332 10.42 18.49 6.29
CA GLU A 332 11.07 18.87 7.56
C GLU A 332 10.10 18.91 8.77
N LYS A 333 8.84 18.53 8.56
CA LYS A 333 7.80 18.58 9.59
C LYS A 333 7.76 17.35 10.50
N SER A 334 8.80 16.48 10.50
CA SER A 334 8.82 15.22 11.23
C SER A 334 10.19 14.88 11.77
N TYR A 335 10.23 13.95 12.72
CA TYR A 335 11.46 13.37 13.22
C TYR A 335 11.91 12.19 12.37
N TYR A 336 13.23 12.03 12.19
CA TYR A 336 13.79 10.96 11.37
C TYR A 336 14.88 10.20 12.10
N PHE A 337 14.91 8.89 11.97
CA PHE A 337 15.91 8.00 12.56
C PHE A 337 16.35 6.90 11.58
N LYS A 338 17.58 6.42 11.74
CA LYS A 338 18.14 5.23 11.06
C LYS A 338 18.47 4.10 12.02
N THR A 339 18.72 4.42 13.27
CA THR A 339 19.14 3.46 14.30
C THR A 339 18.21 3.52 15.50
N ALA A 340 18.15 2.41 16.27
CA ALA A 340 17.40 2.38 17.52
C ALA A 340 17.90 3.45 18.52
N ASN A 341 19.21 3.76 18.55
CA ASN A 341 19.75 4.77 19.46
C ASN A 341 19.31 6.20 19.08
N GLU A 342 19.21 6.52 17.79
CA GLU A 342 18.62 7.80 17.35
C GLU A 342 17.14 7.89 17.73
N LEU A 343 16.41 6.79 17.56
CA LEU A 343 15.01 6.74 17.97
C LEU A 343 14.86 6.95 19.49
N VAL A 344 15.73 6.40 20.33
CA VAL A 344 15.75 6.66 21.78
C VAL A 344 15.84 8.17 22.06
N LYS A 345 16.78 8.88 21.42
CA LYS A 345 16.95 10.33 21.61
C LYS A 345 15.70 11.10 21.21
N ILE A 346 15.09 10.76 20.07
CA ILE A 346 13.86 11.40 19.60
C ILE A 346 12.70 11.17 20.58
N LEU A 347 12.52 9.94 21.04
CA LEU A 347 11.46 9.63 22.01
C LEU A 347 11.67 10.39 23.32
N GLN A 348 12.90 10.52 23.82
CA GLN A 348 13.23 11.33 24.99
C GLN A 348 12.91 12.82 24.78
N THR A 349 13.18 13.35 23.60
CA THR A 349 12.81 14.74 23.25
C THR A 349 11.28 14.92 23.26
N ILE A 350 10.53 13.98 22.69
CA ILE A 350 9.05 14.01 22.70
C ILE A 350 8.47 13.85 24.12
N GLU A 351 9.14 13.09 24.98
CA GLU A 351 8.75 12.99 26.40
C GLU A 351 8.83 14.35 27.10
N SER A 352 9.91 15.11 26.85
CA SER A 352 10.19 16.39 27.50
C SER A 352 9.38 17.54 26.88
N ASN A 353 9.13 17.50 25.57
CA ASN A 353 8.46 18.59 24.83
C ASN A 353 7.59 18.00 23.70
N PRO A 354 6.33 17.65 23.94
CA PRO A 354 5.42 17.13 22.92
C PRO A 354 5.02 18.25 21.97
N ALA A 355 5.66 18.31 20.80
CA ALA A 355 5.29 19.23 19.72
C ALA A 355 4.06 18.73 18.95
N THR A 356 3.22 19.66 18.50
CA THR A 356 2.18 19.38 17.49
C THR A 356 2.72 19.74 16.12
N HIS A 357 2.33 18.98 15.08
CA HIS A 357 2.79 19.20 13.72
C HIS A 357 1.59 19.25 12.78
N ASP A 358 1.54 20.25 11.91
CA ASP A 358 0.53 20.38 10.86
C ASP A 358 1.08 19.84 9.54
N TYR A 359 0.40 18.84 8.98
CA TYR A 359 0.73 18.19 7.72
C TYR A 359 -0.26 18.52 6.59
N ILE A 360 -1.26 19.37 6.82
CA ILE A 360 -2.37 19.60 5.89
C ILE A 360 -1.88 20.02 4.51
N GLU A 361 -0.93 20.95 4.44
CA GLU A 361 -0.36 21.41 3.17
C GLU A 361 0.27 20.27 2.36
N ASN A 362 0.91 19.30 3.05
CA ASN A 362 1.52 18.16 2.39
C ASN A 362 0.48 17.15 1.89
N LEU A 363 -0.72 17.12 2.50
CA LEU A 363 -1.78 16.16 2.19
C LEU A 363 -2.60 16.50 0.95
N VAL A 364 -2.62 17.74 0.50
CA VAL A 364 -3.47 18.19 -0.64
C VAL A 364 -3.26 17.33 -1.88
N ILE A 365 -2.01 16.99 -2.18
CA ILE A 365 -1.65 16.16 -3.35
C ILE A 365 -1.87 14.66 -3.14
N PHE A 366 -2.21 14.24 -1.91
CA PHE A 366 -2.49 12.84 -1.54
C PHE A 366 -3.98 12.59 -1.25
N THR A 367 -4.87 13.51 -1.61
CA THR A 367 -6.30 13.23 -1.57
C THR A 367 -6.67 12.26 -2.68
N TRP A 368 -7.62 11.33 -2.40
CA TRP A 368 -8.06 10.35 -3.39
C TRP A 368 -8.62 11.02 -4.67
N ASP A 369 -9.22 12.20 -4.57
CA ASP A 369 -9.74 12.91 -5.73
C ASP A 369 -8.61 13.46 -6.60
N PHE A 370 -7.55 13.98 -6.00
CA PHE A 370 -6.36 14.42 -6.72
C PHE A 370 -5.67 13.23 -7.41
N ILE A 371 -5.47 12.13 -6.69
CA ILE A 371 -4.85 10.91 -7.21
C ILE A 371 -5.68 10.31 -8.36
N ALA A 372 -7.01 10.22 -8.19
CA ALA A 372 -7.88 9.70 -9.25
C ALA A 372 -7.88 10.56 -10.52
N LYS A 373 -7.82 11.90 -10.39
CA LYS A 373 -7.64 12.80 -11.54
C LYS A 373 -6.32 12.52 -12.29
N LYS A 374 -5.27 12.21 -11.56
CA LYS A 374 -3.96 11.86 -12.14
C LYS A 374 -4.02 10.54 -12.90
N TYR A 375 -4.60 9.49 -12.29
CA TYR A 375 -4.82 8.21 -12.96
C TYR A 375 -5.75 8.35 -14.19
N PHE A 376 -6.81 9.15 -14.08
CA PHE A 376 -7.68 9.45 -15.21
C PHE A 376 -6.89 10.03 -16.39
N LYS A 377 -6.04 11.04 -16.16
CA LYS A 377 -5.21 11.63 -17.23
C LYS A 377 -4.27 10.61 -17.86
N ILE A 378 -3.61 9.76 -17.06
CA ILE A 378 -2.70 8.72 -17.56
C ILE A 378 -3.48 7.70 -18.42
N PHE A 379 -4.63 7.22 -17.95
CA PHE A 379 -5.43 6.21 -18.64
C PHE A 379 -6.02 6.78 -19.95
N HIS A 380 -6.56 7.99 -19.88
CA HIS A 380 -7.15 8.67 -21.02
C HIS A 380 -6.12 8.91 -22.13
N SER A 381 -4.93 9.42 -21.80
CA SER A 381 -3.88 9.65 -22.78
C SER A 381 -3.50 8.39 -23.55
N LEU A 382 -3.38 7.24 -22.85
CA LEU A 382 -3.02 5.97 -23.50
C LEU A 382 -4.13 5.39 -24.39
N ILE A 383 -5.40 5.62 -24.01
CA ILE A 383 -6.55 5.15 -24.80
C ILE A 383 -6.74 6.00 -26.06
N ASP A 384 -6.52 7.31 -25.96
CA ASP A 384 -6.72 8.25 -27.09
C ASP A 384 -5.55 8.23 -28.10
N GLU A 385 -4.31 7.92 -27.67
CA GLU A 385 -3.19 7.67 -28.60
C GLU A 385 -3.55 6.66 -29.70
N ASN A 386 -4.49 5.74 -29.44
CA ASN A 386 -5.00 4.81 -30.45
C ASN A 386 -5.94 5.45 -31.47
N LYS A 387 -6.56 6.61 -31.18
CA LYS A 387 -7.42 7.29 -32.14
C LYS A 387 -6.59 8.03 -33.20
N CYS A 388 -5.45 8.62 -32.82
CA CYS A 388 -4.56 9.30 -33.73
C CYS A 388 -3.84 8.33 -34.73
N ASN A 389 -3.47 7.13 -34.22
CA ASN A 389 -2.77 6.15 -35.09
C ASN A 389 -3.70 5.41 -36.06
N ASN A 390 -5.01 5.39 -35.85
CA ASN A 390 -6.00 4.75 -36.73
C ASN A 390 -6.58 5.72 -37.79
N SER A 391 -6.22 7.02 -37.74
CA SER A 391 -6.64 8.02 -38.73
C SER A 391 -5.60 8.25 -39.85
N HIS A 392 -4.52 7.45 -39.88
CA HIS A 392 -3.47 7.48 -40.89
C HIS A 392 -3.30 6.13 -41.63
N ILE A 393 -4.36 5.29 -41.68
CA ILE A 393 -4.44 4.11 -42.55
C ILE A 393 -5.57 4.29 -43.55
#